data_6fea2340de56b8453d80deaa52c58ae0
#
_entry.id   6fea2340de56b8453d80deaa52c58ae0
#
_cell.length_a   1.000
_cell.length_b   1.000
_cell.length_c   1.000
_cell.angle_alpha   90.00
_cell.angle_beta   90.00
_cell.angle_gamma   90.00
#
_symmetry.space_group_name_H-M   'P 1'
#
loop_
_entity.id
_entity.type
_entity.pdbx_description
1 polymer ?
#
loop_
_entity_poly.entity_id
_entity_poly.type
_entity_poly.pdbx_seq_one_letter_code
_entity_poly.pdbx_strand_id
1 'polypeptide(L)' 'MYSAQSLPRPCSEHQKLVNEEINAWEAYDGLKLALANDPVPLELAEELDRRYKMALEASEEVKQHVVWCPVCSQ' A
#
# COMPACT_ATOMS: atom_id res chain seq x y z
N MET A 1 28.83 -18.83 -10.50
CA MET A 1 28.21 -18.29 -10.39
C MET A 1 27.47 -17.55 -10.05
N TYR A 2 27.68 -17.55 -10.20
CA TYR A 2 26.97 -16.78 -10.08
C TYR A 2 26.15 -16.02 -9.73
N SER A 3 26.02 -16.14 -9.73
CA SER A 3 25.50 -14.92 -10.21
C SER A 3 24.16 -14.57 -9.56
N ALA A 4 23.41 -15.53 -9.12
CA ALA A 4 22.20 -15.28 -8.37
C ALA A 4 22.49 -14.45 -7.14
N GLN A 5 23.69 -14.56 -6.65
CA GLN A 5 24.11 -13.82 -5.48
C GLN A 5 24.50 -12.39 -5.80
N SER A 6 24.81 -12.13 -7.05
CA SER A 6 25.16 -10.79 -7.47
C SER A 6 23.94 -9.97 -7.86
N LEU A 7 22.80 -10.62 -8.06
CA LEU A 7 21.56 -9.92 -8.34
C LEU A 7 20.97 -9.35 -7.06
N PRO A 8 20.44 -8.13 -7.11
CA PRO A 8 19.78 -7.59 -5.93
C PRO A 8 18.60 -8.45 -5.57
N ARG A 9 18.56 -8.88 -4.33
CA ARG A 9 17.41 -9.59 -3.83
C ARG A 9 16.29 -8.62 -3.53
N PRO A 10 15.05 -8.94 -3.90
CA PRO A 10 13.95 -8.11 -3.43
C PRO A 10 13.91 -8.16 -1.91
N CYS A 11 13.76 -7.01 -1.31
CA CYS A 11 13.60 -6.93 0.13
C CYS A 11 12.23 -7.50 0.48
N SER A 12 12.19 -8.57 1.26
CA SER A 12 10.92 -9.21 1.58
C SER A 12 10.02 -8.29 2.39
N GLU A 13 10.60 -7.44 3.23
CA GLU A 13 9.84 -6.47 3.98
C GLU A 13 9.24 -5.40 3.08
N HIS A 14 10.01 -4.93 2.12
CA HIS A 14 9.51 -3.98 1.14
C HIS A 14 8.36 -4.59 0.34
N GLN A 15 8.53 -5.83 -0.09
CA GLN A 15 7.50 -6.54 -0.84
C GLN A 15 6.21 -6.63 -0.04
N LYS A 16 6.33 -6.96 1.24
CA LYS A 16 5.18 -7.04 2.13
C LYS A 16 4.48 -5.70 2.27
N LEU A 17 5.25 -4.63 2.46
CA LEU A 17 4.68 -3.29 2.60
C LEU A 17 4.01 -2.82 1.33
N VAL A 18 4.61 -3.11 0.18
CA VAL A 18 4.01 -2.77 -1.12
C VAL A 18 2.70 -3.53 -1.30
N ASN A 19 2.66 -4.81 -0.93
CA ASN A 19 1.43 -5.59 -1.03
C ASN A 19 0.35 -5.03 -0.12
N GLU A 20 0.70 -4.62 1.08
CA GLU A 20 -0.25 -3.99 1.99
C GLU A 20 -0.77 -2.66 1.44
N GLU A 21 0.11 -1.89 0.82
CA GLU A 21 -0.29 -0.65 0.18
C GLU A 21 -1.29 -0.90 -0.94
N ILE A 22 -0.99 -1.85 -1.82
CA ILE A 22 -1.86 -2.20 -2.93
C ILE A 22 -3.22 -2.66 -2.41
N ASN A 23 -3.23 -3.53 -1.42
CA ASN A 23 -4.47 -4.04 -0.83
C ASN A 23 -5.29 -2.92 -0.20
N ALA A 24 -4.63 -1.99 0.47
CA ALA A 24 -5.34 -0.87 1.10
C ALA A 24 -5.98 0.04 0.06
N TRP A 25 -5.26 0.35 -1.02
CA TRP A 25 -5.82 1.16 -2.09
C TRP A 25 -6.94 0.44 -2.83
N GLU A 26 -6.80 -0.86 -3.04
CA GLU A 26 -7.87 -1.64 -3.65
C GLU A 26 -9.13 -1.65 -2.79
N ALA A 27 -8.96 -1.75 -1.48
CA ALA A 27 -10.10 -1.69 -0.57
C ALA A 27 -10.81 -0.34 -0.64
N TYR A 28 -10.04 0.74 -0.72
CA TYR A 28 -10.59 2.08 -0.87
C TYR A 28 -11.32 2.23 -2.20
N ASP A 29 -10.64 1.87 -3.30
CA ASP A 29 -11.19 2.01 -4.63
C ASP A 29 -12.43 1.15 -4.83
N GLY A 30 -12.42 -0.06 -4.29
CA GLY A 30 -13.57 -0.97 -4.39
C GLY A 30 -14.80 -0.38 -3.75
N LEU A 31 -14.65 0.18 -2.55
CA LEU A 31 -15.77 0.81 -1.87
C LEU A 31 -16.22 2.07 -2.61
N LYS A 32 -15.28 2.87 -3.07
CA LYS A 32 -15.59 4.10 -3.81
C LYS A 32 -16.39 3.79 -5.07
N LEU A 33 -15.99 2.76 -5.81
CA LEU A 33 -16.71 2.36 -7.02
C LEU A 33 -18.10 1.84 -6.69
N ALA A 34 -18.23 1.06 -5.62
CA ALA A 34 -19.53 0.52 -5.22
C ALA A 34 -20.51 1.63 -4.85
N LEU A 35 -20.02 2.76 -4.39
CA LEU A 35 -20.85 3.88 -3.96
C LEU A 35 -21.02 4.98 -5.01
N ALA A 36 -20.42 4.79 -6.19
CA ALA A 36 -20.33 5.86 -7.18
C ALA A 36 -21.69 6.32 -7.71
N ASN A 37 -22.68 5.43 -7.74
CA ASN A 37 -23.98 5.71 -8.35
C ASN A 37 -25.08 5.99 -7.34
N ASP A 38 -24.79 5.90 -6.05
CA ASP A 38 -25.81 6.06 -5.01
C ASP A 38 -25.40 7.13 -4.02
N PRO A 39 -26.38 7.80 -3.38
CA PRO A 39 -26.04 8.69 -2.28
C PRO A 39 -25.31 7.92 -1.19
N VAL A 40 -24.21 8.48 -0.71
CA VAL A 40 -23.38 7.81 0.29
C VAL A 40 -23.93 8.08 1.68
N PRO A 41 -24.39 7.04 2.40
CA PRO A 41 -24.76 7.24 3.80
C PRO A 41 -23.55 7.67 4.64
N LEU A 42 -23.80 8.39 5.71
CA LEU A 42 -22.74 8.88 6.57
C LEU A 42 -21.80 7.75 7.04
N GLU A 43 -22.39 6.62 7.39
CA GLU A 43 -21.60 5.48 7.88
C GLU A 43 -20.61 4.98 6.84
N LEU A 44 -21.04 4.92 5.59
CA LEU A 44 -20.16 4.48 4.51
C LEU A 44 -19.16 5.57 4.11
N ALA A 45 -19.54 6.83 4.26
CA ALA A 45 -18.61 7.93 4.04
C ALA A 45 -17.46 7.87 5.06
N GLU A 46 -17.78 7.55 6.30
CA GLU A 46 -16.77 7.40 7.35
C GLU A 46 -15.88 6.21 7.08
N GLU A 47 -16.44 5.10 6.60
CA GLU A 47 -15.65 3.92 6.26
C GLU A 47 -14.73 4.22 5.09
N LEU A 48 -15.21 4.96 4.09
CA LEU A 48 -14.39 5.35 2.95
C LEU A 48 -13.21 6.21 3.40
N ASP A 49 -13.46 7.16 4.28
CA ASP A 49 -12.40 8.00 4.83
C ASP A 49 -11.37 7.18 5.61
N ARG A 50 -11.84 6.21 6.39
CA ARG A 50 -10.95 5.33 7.14
C ARG A 50 -10.06 4.53 6.21
N ARG A 51 -10.62 3.97 5.15
CA ARG A 51 -9.83 3.20 4.17
C ARG A 51 -8.83 4.07 3.45
N TYR A 52 -9.21 5.31 3.16
CA TYR A 52 -8.30 6.26 2.54
C TYR A 52 -7.10 6.55 3.46
N LYS A 53 -7.36 6.80 4.73
CA LYS A 53 -6.30 7.06 5.69
C LYS A 53 -5.38 5.87 5.87
N MET A 54 -5.94 4.67 5.90
CA MET A 54 -5.13 3.46 5.98
C MET A 54 -4.23 3.29 4.76
N ALA A 55 -4.76 3.60 3.59
CA ALA A 55 -3.97 3.54 2.36
C ALA A 55 -2.84 4.56 2.37
N LEU A 56 -3.11 5.78 2.85
CA LEU A 56 -2.08 6.80 2.98
C LEU A 56 -0.98 6.38 3.95
N GLU A 57 -1.36 5.76 5.07
CA GLU A 57 -0.40 5.27 6.03
C GLU A 57 0.47 4.16 5.43
N ALA A 58 -0.15 3.25 4.69
CA ALA A 58 0.59 2.19 4.04
C ALA A 58 1.58 2.75 3.02
N SER A 59 1.17 3.75 2.25
CA SER A 59 2.05 4.42 1.29
C SER A 59 3.22 5.09 1.99
N GLU A 60 2.95 5.73 3.13
CA GLU A 60 3.99 6.40 3.90
C GLU A 60 5.00 5.39 4.45
N GLU A 61 4.52 4.25 4.91
CA GLU A 61 5.41 3.19 5.39
C GLU A 61 6.34 2.69 4.30
N VAL A 62 5.82 2.54 3.08
CA VAL A 62 6.66 2.14 1.95
C VAL A 62 7.73 3.18 1.70
N LYS A 63 7.38 4.45 1.69
CA LYS A 63 8.35 5.53 1.47
C LYS A 63 9.42 5.56 2.54
N GLN A 64 9.02 5.43 3.79
CA GLN A 64 9.97 5.44 4.90
C GLN A 64 10.88 4.22 4.85
N HIS A 65 10.33 3.07 4.49
CA HIS A 65 11.12 1.87 4.39
C HIS A 65 12.22 2.02 3.34
N VAL A 66 11.91 2.60 2.19
CA VAL A 66 12.90 2.81 1.13
C VAL A 66 14.05 3.69 1.63
N VAL A 67 13.75 4.67 2.46
CA VAL A 67 14.78 5.56 3.02
C VAL A 67 15.63 4.83 4.05
N TRP A 68 15.01 4.00 4.89
CA TRP A 68 15.69 3.37 6.01
C TRP A 68 16.39 2.05 5.66
N CYS A 69 15.86 1.31 4.72
CA CYS A 69 16.36 -0.01 4.43
C CYS A 69 17.59 0.06 3.53
N PRO A 70 18.75 -0.47 3.97
CA PRO A 70 19.96 -0.43 3.13
C PRO A 70 19.79 -1.17 1.81
N VAL A 71 18.97 -2.22 1.81
CA VAL A 71 18.73 -3.00 0.59
C VAL A 71 17.95 -2.19 -0.43
N CYS A 72 16.94 -1.46 0.01
CA CYS A 72 16.08 -0.68 -0.89
C CYS A 72 16.70 0.64 -1.30
N SER A 73 17.63 1.17 -0.52
CA SER A 73 18.21 2.48 -0.81
C SER A 73 19.47 2.42 -1.67
N GLN A 74 19.85 1.22 -2.07
CA GLN A 74 20.99 1.06 -3.00
C GLN A 74 20.57 1.32 -4.45
#